data_c46a05b6438cd27f9522b61b8f9d0685
#
_entry.id   c46a05b6438cd27f9522b61b8f9d0685
#
_cell.length_a   1.000
_cell.length_b   1.000
_cell.length_c   1.000
_cell.angle_alpha   90.00
_cell.angle_beta   90.00
_cell.angle_gamma   90.00
#
_symmetry.space_group_name_H-M   'P 1'
#
loop_
_entity.id
_entity.type
_entity.pdbx_description
1 polymer ?
#
loop_
_entity_poly.entity_id
_entity_poly.type
_entity_poly.pdbx_seq_one_letter_code
_entity_poly.pdbx_strand_id
1 'polypeptide(L)'
;ADAPTRGTLVSDWLSSGAAGANNGAHETPLAYLRHVAQTGDIYNGFNLLVGDWARRELAWYCNRSNLAPALLAPGTHGISNAILDTAWPKLVKKRAELGSLLTRNAMPPLERLIDLMRDPRVAPDDQLPSTGIPLERERALSAAFIETPEYGTRGTTALRVTALGDIVNVAVAERSDDNGSHRIVRPGDFERSFAFNVEREVV
;
A
#
# COMPACT_ATOMS: atom_id res chain seq x y z
N ALA A 1 28.20 3.96 -5.60
CA ALA A 1 27.17 4.62 -6.40
C ALA A 1 25.90 4.69 -5.53
N ASP A 2 25.18 5.81 -5.59
CA ASP A 2 23.92 5.95 -4.86
C ASP A 2 22.88 5.02 -5.50
N ALA A 3 22.05 4.41 -4.65
CA ALA A 3 20.98 3.53 -5.14
C ALA A 3 19.97 4.34 -5.97
N PRO A 4 19.46 3.78 -7.09
CA PRO A 4 18.46 4.46 -7.89
C PRO A 4 17.19 4.72 -7.08
N THR A 5 16.41 5.72 -7.51
CA THR A 5 15.12 6.02 -6.88
C THR A 5 14.11 4.90 -7.11
N ARG A 6 13.44 4.45 -6.05
CA ARG A 6 12.38 3.43 -6.13
C ARG A 6 11.15 3.90 -6.92
N GLY A 7 11.00 5.22 -7.11
CA GLY A 7 9.93 5.79 -7.90
C GLY A 7 9.96 5.33 -9.37
N THR A 8 11.13 5.03 -9.92
CA THR A 8 11.26 4.51 -11.29
C THR A 8 10.51 3.19 -11.48
N LEU A 9 10.51 2.31 -10.47
CA LEU A 9 9.77 1.04 -10.52
C LEU A 9 8.25 1.24 -10.73
N VAL A 10 7.70 2.31 -10.17
CA VAL A 10 6.28 2.65 -10.36
C VAL A 10 6.06 3.29 -11.73
N SER A 11 6.89 4.28 -12.11
CA SER A 11 6.74 4.96 -13.40
C SER A 11 6.95 4.01 -14.58
N ASP A 12 7.88 3.07 -14.49
CA ASP A 12 8.15 2.09 -15.53
C ASP A 12 6.94 1.16 -15.74
N TRP A 13 6.32 0.67 -14.65
CA TRP A 13 5.07 -0.09 -14.75
C TRP A 13 3.94 0.71 -15.42
N LEU A 14 3.72 1.94 -14.97
CA LEU A 14 2.65 2.78 -15.52
C LEU A 14 2.90 3.18 -16.98
N SER A 15 4.17 3.35 -17.37
CA SER A 15 4.55 3.70 -18.74
C SER A 15 4.50 2.50 -19.69
N SER A 16 4.77 1.29 -19.20
CA SER A 16 4.72 0.07 -20.02
C SER A 16 3.32 -0.20 -20.58
N GLY A 17 2.28 0.26 -19.88
CA GLY A 17 0.89 0.19 -20.33
C GLY A 17 0.49 1.29 -21.32
N ALA A 18 1.17 2.43 -21.31
CA ALA A 18 0.82 3.60 -22.14
C ALA A 18 1.53 3.61 -23.50
N ALA A 19 2.67 2.95 -23.61
CA ALA A 19 3.41 2.88 -24.86
C ALA A 19 3.02 1.59 -25.60
N GLY A 20 2.37 1.72 -26.75
CA GLY A 20 2.20 0.63 -27.73
C GLY A 20 3.53 0.07 -28.27
N ALA A 21 4.47 -0.18 -27.36
CA ALA A 21 5.78 -0.74 -27.60
C ALA A 21 5.67 -2.26 -27.52
N ASN A 22 5.86 -2.88 -28.67
CA ASN A 22 5.98 -4.32 -28.88
C ASN A 22 4.67 -5.14 -28.81
N ASN A 23 3.93 -5.15 -29.93
CA ASN A 23 2.88 -6.13 -30.26
C ASN A 23 1.63 -6.18 -29.38
N GLY A 24 1.23 -5.11 -28.69
CA GLY A 24 -0.11 -5.00 -28.08
C GLY A 24 -0.36 -5.85 -26.83
N ALA A 25 0.62 -6.59 -26.34
CA ALA A 25 0.47 -7.37 -25.12
C ALA A 25 1.11 -6.62 -23.94
N HIS A 26 0.28 -6.06 -23.06
CA HIS A 26 0.75 -5.56 -21.78
C HIS A 26 1.41 -6.65 -20.95
N GLU A 27 2.57 -6.37 -20.38
CA GLU A 27 3.23 -7.26 -19.44
C GLU A 27 2.31 -7.53 -18.24
N THR A 28 2.23 -8.78 -17.78
CA THR A 28 1.42 -9.07 -16.59
C THR A 28 2.10 -8.55 -15.33
N PRO A 29 1.33 -8.22 -14.25
CA PRO A 29 1.90 -7.81 -12.97
C PRO A 29 3.00 -8.72 -12.46
N LEU A 30 2.80 -10.04 -12.57
CA LEU A 30 3.79 -11.01 -12.13
C LEU A 30 5.03 -11.05 -13.03
N ALA A 31 4.87 -10.90 -14.35
CA ALA A 31 6.00 -10.86 -15.29
C ALA A 31 6.87 -9.62 -15.02
N TYR A 32 6.25 -8.46 -14.84
CA TYR A 32 6.94 -7.23 -14.47
C TYR A 32 7.74 -7.39 -13.17
N LEU A 33 7.14 -7.93 -12.12
CA LEU A 33 7.84 -8.11 -10.85
C LEU A 33 8.98 -9.14 -10.95
N ARG A 34 8.86 -10.15 -11.82
CA ARG A 34 9.97 -11.08 -12.11
C ARG A 34 11.11 -10.37 -12.82
N HIS A 35 10.83 -9.43 -13.71
CA HIS A 35 11.84 -8.59 -14.33
C HIS A 35 12.54 -7.70 -13.28
N VAL A 36 11.75 -7.01 -12.44
CA VAL A 36 12.29 -6.21 -11.33
C VAL A 36 13.16 -7.03 -10.38
N ALA A 37 12.81 -8.28 -10.12
CA ALA A 37 13.57 -9.16 -9.23
C ALA A 37 14.97 -9.49 -9.73
N GLN A 38 15.24 -9.38 -11.04
CA GLN A 38 16.57 -9.63 -11.62
C GLN A 38 17.59 -8.53 -11.27
N THR A 39 17.09 -7.32 -10.96
CA THR A 39 17.91 -6.14 -10.65
C THR A 39 17.53 -5.47 -9.34
N GLY A 40 16.67 -6.11 -8.55
CA GLY A 40 16.10 -5.52 -7.33
C GLY A 40 17.12 -5.18 -6.25
N ASP A 41 18.28 -5.83 -6.24
CA ASP A 41 19.36 -5.65 -5.28
C ASP A 41 20.09 -4.30 -5.40
N ILE A 42 20.04 -3.64 -6.58
CA ILE A 42 20.63 -2.30 -6.76
C ILE A 42 19.85 -1.21 -6.03
N TYR A 43 18.59 -1.47 -5.66
CA TYR A 43 17.71 -0.52 -4.97
C TYR A 43 17.84 -0.64 -3.45
N ASN A 44 17.55 0.44 -2.76
CA ASN A 44 17.23 0.36 -1.33
C ASN A 44 16.01 -0.53 -1.10
N GLY A 45 15.86 -1.06 0.13
CA GLY A 45 14.76 -1.96 0.47
C GLY A 45 13.38 -1.42 0.09
N PHE A 46 12.57 -2.27 -0.55
CA PHE A 46 11.19 -1.95 -0.93
C PHE A 46 10.27 -3.17 -0.84
N ASN A 47 8.99 -2.88 -0.66
CA ASN A 47 7.87 -3.72 -1.04
C ASN A 47 7.16 -3.07 -2.22
N LEU A 48 6.91 -3.80 -3.28
CA LEU A 48 6.22 -3.32 -4.47
C LEU A 48 4.96 -4.15 -4.72
N LEU A 49 3.85 -3.45 -4.87
CA LEU A 49 2.58 -4.01 -5.30
C LEU A 49 2.28 -3.49 -6.70
N VAL A 50 1.92 -4.38 -7.58
CA VAL A 50 1.56 -4.07 -8.96
C VAL A 50 0.25 -4.74 -9.31
N GLY A 51 -0.67 -4.00 -9.90
CA GLY A 51 -2.01 -4.50 -10.21
C GLY A 51 -2.44 -4.21 -11.64
N ASP A 52 -3.25 -5.10 -12.17
CA ASP A 52 -3.98 -4.96 -13.43
C ASP A 52 -5.46 -5.28 -13.20
N TRP A 53 -6.31 -4.28 -13.33
CA TRP A 53 -7.74 -4.42 -13.07
C TRP A 53 -8.47 -5.19 -14.16
N ALA A 54 -8.00 -5.14 -15.39
CA ALA A 54 -8.60 -5.90 -16.49
C ALA A 54 -8.40 -7.40 -16.28
N ARG A 55 -7.23 -7.77 -15.77
CA ARG A 55 -6.87 -9.17 -15.44
C ARG A 55 -7.35 -9.58 -14.04
N ARG A 56 -7.73 -8.63 -13.18
CA ARG A 56 -8.00 -8.84 -11.75
C ARG A 56 -6.82 -9.48 -11.02
N GLU A 57 -5.63 -9.08 -11.39
CA GLU A 57 -4.39 -9.55 -10.82
C GLU A 57 -3.76 -8.48 -9.93
N LEU A 58 -3.26 -8.90 -8.79
CA LEU A 58 -2.40 -8.10 -7.92
C LEU A 58 -1.20 -8.96 -7.56
N ALA A 59 -0.01 -8.46 -7.81
CA ALA A 59 1.25 -9.14 -7.50
C ALA A 59 2.08 -8.34 -6.51
N TRP A 60 2.89 -9.03 -5.73
CA TRP A 60 3.77 -8.47 -4.72
C TRP A 60 5.19 -9.01 -4.85
N TYR A 61 6.15 -8.16 -4.54
CA TYR A 61 7.56 -8.51 -4.40
C TYR A 61 8.26 -7.62 -3.36
N CYS A 62 9.20 -8.21 -2.63
CA CYS A 62 10.11 -7.50 -1.70
C CYS A 62 11.55 -7.87 -2.01
N ASN A 63 12.41 -6.89 -2.32
CA ASN A 63 13.82 -7.13 -2.64
C ASN A 63 14.69 -7.45 -1.41
N ARG A 64 14.12 -7.45 -0.20
CA ARG A 64 14.80 -7.83 1.05
C ARG A 64 14.29 -9.18 1.59
N SER A 65 13.64 -9.96 0.75
CA SER A 65 13.19 -11.33 1.07
C SER A 65 13.78 -12.33 0.10
N ASN A 66 13.84 -13.58 0.52
CA ASN A 66 14.19 -14.71 -0.36
C ASN A 66 12.98 -15.27 -1.12
N LEU A 67 11.82 -14.60 -1.02
CA LEU A 67 10.60 -15.02 -1.69
C LEU A 67 10.59 -14.49 -3.12
N ALA A 68 10.21 -15.36 -4.04
CA ALA A 68 9.98 -14.94 -5.42
C ALA A 68 8.73 -14.03 -5.53
N PRO A 69 8.66 -13.16 -6.56
CA PRO A 69 7.44 -12.44 -6.87
C PRO A 69 6.23 -13.38 -7.00
N ALA A 70 5.10 -12.98 -6.43
CA ALA A 70 3.91 -13.82 -6.37
C ALA A 70 2.62 -13.02 -6.61
N LEU A 71 1.64 -13.67 -7.23
CA LEU A 71 0.25 -13.18 -7.25
C LEU A 71 -0.36 -13.30 -5.86
N LEU A 72 -1.13 -12.30 -5.48
CA LEU A 72 -1.89 -12.31 -4.24
C LEU A 72 -3.23 -13.01 -4.44
N ALA A 73 -3.54 -13.94 -3.56
CA ALA A 73 -4.87 -14.53 -3.49
C ALA A 73 -5.88 -13.48 -2.98
N PRO A 74 -7.17 -13.59 -3.34
CA PRO A 74 -8.20 -12.77 -2.73
C PRO A 74 -8.20 -12.92 -1.20
N GLY A 75 -8.25 -11.78 -0.50
CA GLY A 75 -8.20 -11.78 0.97
C GLY A 75 -7.83 -10.42 1.54
N THR A 76 -7.64 -10.38 2.85
CA THR A 76 -7.10 -9.21 3.55
C THR A 76 -5.61 -9.39 3.77
N HIS A 77 -4.82 -8.53 3.17
CA HIS A 77 -3.37 -8.50 3.26
C HIS A 77 -2.88 -7.23 3.93
N GLY A 78 -1.65 -7.25 4.42
CA GLY A 78 -1.05 -6.07 5.02
C GLY A 78 0.45 -6.03 4.83
N ILE A 79 0.99 -4.83 4.67
CA ILE A 79 2.42 -4.56 4.59
C ILE A 79 2.77 -3.48 5.60
N SER A 80 3.86 -3.69 6.30
CA SER A 80 4.52 -2.70 7.15
C SER A 80 5.99 -2.62 6.74
N ASN A 81 6.91 -2.48 7.70
CA ASN A 81 8.34 -2.35 7.44
C ASN A 81 9.06 -3.71 7.27
N ALA A 82 8.31 -4.80 7.08
CA ALA A 82 8.80 -6.13 6.77
C ALA A 82 8.14 -6.66 5.49
N ILE A 83 8.17 -7.96 5.26
CA ILE A 83 7.51 -8.56 4.11
C ILE A 83 5.99 -8.60 4.30
N LEU A 84 5.28 -8.90 3.22
CA LEU A 84 3.83 -9.07 3.21
C LEU A 84 3.38 -10.01 4.35
N ASP A 85 2.31 -9.61 5.02
CA ASP A 85 1.63 -10.38 6.07
C ASP A 85 2.48 -10.78 7.28
N THR A 86 3.63 -10.12 7.49
CA THR A 86 4.41 -10.29 8.71
C THR A 86 3.54 -10.02 9.94
N ALA A 87 3.52 -10.97 10.88
CA ALA A 87 2.60 -10.95 12.02
C ALA A 87 2.96 -9.90 13.09
N TRP A 88 3.22 -8.67 12.70
CA TRP A 88 3.38 -7.57 13.65
C TRP A 88 2.05 -7.18 14.27
N PRO A 89 2.01 -6.78 15.56
CA PRO A 89 0.77 -6.52 16.30
C PRO A 89 -0.19 -5.60 15.56
N LYS A 90 0.31 -4.44 15.04
CA LYS A 90 -0.51 -3.51 14.27
C LYS A 90 -1.10 -4.13 13.00
N LEU A 91 -0.32 -4.97 12.31
CA LEU A 91 -0.74 -5.56 11.05
C LEU A 91 -1.81 -6.63 11.29
N VAL A 92 -1.58 -7.54 12.24
CA VAL A 92 -2.56 -8.58 12.63
C VAL A 92 -3.88 -7.93 13.02
N LYS A 93 -3.83 -6.90 13.88
CA LYS A 93 -5.01 -6.17 14.33
C LYS A 93 -5.74 -5.51 13.17
N LYS A 94 -5.04 -4.74 12.32
CA LYS A 94 -5.67 -4.00 11.22
C LYS A 94 -6.23 -4.92 10.14
N ARG A 95 -5.60 -6.05 9.86
CA ARG A 95 -6.16 -7.07 8.96
C ARG A 95 -7.45 -7.67 9.51
N ALA A 96 -7.50 -8.00 10.79
CA ALA A 96 -8.71 -8.51 11.43
C ALA A 96 -9.84 -7.48 11.44
N GLU A 97 -9.54 -6.22 11.75
CA GLU A 97 -10.49 -5.11 11.74
C GLU A 97 -11.04 -4.86 10.31
N LEU A 98 -10.17 -4.86 9.30
CA LEU A 98 -10.56 -4.72 7.89
C LEU A 98 -11.45 -5.88 7.45
N GLY A 99 -11.06 -7.13 7.76
CA GLY A 99 -11.87 -8.31 7.46
C GLY A 99 -13.26 -8.23 8.09
N SER A 100 -13.34 -7.81 9.36
CA SER A 100 -14.61 -7.60 10.05
C SER A 100 -15.45 -6.47 9.46
N LEU A 101 -14.80 -5.39 8.98
CA LEU A 101 -15.49 -4.29 8.30
C LEU A 101 -16.10 -4.76 6.98
N LEU A 102 -15.33 -5.48 6.17
CA LEU A 102 -15.76 -6.00 4.86
C LEU A 102 -16.86 -7.07 4.98
N THR A 103 -16.85 -7.88 6.03
CA THR A 103 -17.93 -8.85 6.30
C THR A 103 -19.26 -8.16 6.61
N ARG A 104 -19.21 -7.02 7.30
CA ARG A 104 -20.42 -6.24 7.65
C ARG A 104 -20.91 -5.36 6.52
N ASN A 105 -20.01 -4.88 5.69
CA ASN A 105 -20.31 -4.05 4.53
C ASN A 105 -19.25 -4.29 3.44
N ALA A 106 -19.64 -4.96 2.38
CA ALA A 106 -18.74 -5.27 1.26
C ALA A 106 -18.18 -4.00 0.57
N MET A 107 -18.85 -2.85 0.72
CA MET A 107 -18.44 -1.55 0.18
C MET A 107 -18.45 -0.47 1.27
N PRO A 108 -17.53 -0.53 2.24
CA PRO A 108 -17.48 0.47 3.29
C PRO A 108 -17.15 1.85 2.70
N PRO A 109 -17.69 2.95 3.27
CA PRO A 109 -17.26 4.30 2.93
C PRO A 109 -15.75 4.47 3.09
N LEU A 110 -15.13 5.31 2.25
CA LEU A 110 -13.67 5.53 2.28
C LEU A 110 -13.22 6.11 3.63
N GLU A 111 -14.03 6.94 4.26
CA GLU A 111 -13.79 7.52 5.57
C GLU A 111 -13.58 6.42 6.64
N ARG A 112 -14.35 5.33 6.55
CA ARG A 112 -14.20 4.20 7.47
C ARG A 112 -12.89 3.43 7.25
N LEU A 113 -12.40 3.37 6.01
CA LEU A 113 -11.09 2.79 5.70
C LEU A 113 -9.96 3.69 6.21
N ILE A 114 -10.11 5.02 6.09
CA ILE A 114 -9.17 5.99 6.65
C ILE A 114 -9.15 5.88 8.17
N ASP A 115 -10.31 5.92 8.83
CA ASP A 115 -10.42 5.85 10.29
C ASP A 115 -9.81 4.56 10.85
N LEU A 116 -9.95 3.45 10.13
CA LEU A 116 -9.35 2.17 10.52
C LEU A 116 -7.82 2.27 10.68
N MET A 117 -7.15 3.03 9.83
CA MET A 117 -5.70 3.18 9.86
C MET A 117 -5.21 4.27 10.83
N ARG A 118 -6.08 5.16 11.29
CA ARG A 118 -5.74 6.27 12.20
C ARG A 118 -5.82 5.86 13.68
N ASP A 119 -5.15 4.78 14.02
CA ASP A 119 -5.09 4.21 15.36
C ASP A 119 -3.70 4.47 15.98
N PRO A 120 -3.58 5.41 16.94
CA PRO A 120 -2.31 5.76 17.56
C PRO A 120 -1.88 4.79 18.68
N ARG A 121 -2.69 3.77 18.98
CA ARG A 121 -2.39 2.84 20.06
C ARG A 121 -1.14 2.01 19.74
N VAL A 122 -0.21 2.04 20.65
CA VAL A 122 1.02 1.25 20.61
C VAL A 122 0.78 -0.18 21.11
N ALA A 123 1.61 -1.12 20.67
CA ALA A 123 1.59 -2.49 21.19
C ALA A 123 2.25 -2.57 22.58
N PRO A 124 1.87 -3.57 23.41
CA PRO A 124 2.61 -3.91 24.62
C PRO A 124 4.06 -4.29 24.30
N ASP A 125 4.98 -4.02 25.22
CA ASP A 125 6.42 -4.23 25.01
C ASP A 125 6.79 -5.69 24.73
N ASP A 126 6.09 -6.63 25.34
CA ASP A 126 6.26 -8.08 25.15
C ASP A 126 5.81 -8.59 23.77
N GLN A 127 5.11 -7.74 23.00
CA GLN A 127 4.65 -8.03 21.64
C GLN A 127 5.43 -7.26 20.56
N LEU A 128 6.39 -6.41 20.96
CA LEU A 128 7.17 -5.64 20.01
C LEU A 128 8.15 -6.54 19.25
N PRO A 129 8.32 -6.32 17.92
CA PRO A 129 9.35 -7.02 17.17
C PRO A 129 10.73 -6.53 17.62
N SER A 130 11.63 -7.46 17.92
CA SER A 130 13.01 -7.10 18.29
C SER A 130 13.84 -6.82 17.02
N THR A 131 13.73 -5.61 16.47
CA THR A 131 14.37 -5.23 15.20
C THR A 131 15.76 -4.62 15.37
N GLY A 132 16.23 -4.47 16.64
CA GLY A 132 17.55 -3.92 16.96
C GLY A 132 17.59 -2.40 17.07
N ILE A 133 16.45 -1.72 17.04
CA ILE A 133 16.34 -0.29 17.33
C ILE A 133 15.97 -0.06 18.82
N PRO A 134 16.18 1.15 19.38
CA PRO A 134 15.79 1.45 20.75
C PRO A 134 14.32 1.13 21.02
N LEU A 135 14.03 0.55 22.20
CA LEU A 135 12.69 0.11 22.59
C LEU A 135 11.61 1.21 22.48
N GLU A 136 11.95 2.43 22.89
CA GLU A 136 11.01 3.56 22.76
C GLU A 136 10.61 3.82 21.31
N ARG A 137 11.58 3.67 20.39
CA ARG A 137 11.31 3.84 18.97
C ARG A 137 10.49 2.66 18.41
N GLU A 138 10.79 1.43 18.81
CA GLU A 138 9.96 0.28 18.45
C GLU A 138 8.52 0.43 18.94
N ARG A 139 8.35 0.89 20.19
CA ARG A 139 7.04 1.17 20.77
C ARG A 139 6.28 2.20 19.95
N ALA A 140 6.90 3.34 19.63
CA ALA A 140 6.28 4.38 18.81
C ALA A 140 5.90 3.87 17.41
N LEU A 141 6.80 3.12 16.75
CA LEU A 141 6.58 2.55 15.43
C LEU A 141 5.55 1.39 15.41
N SER A 142 5.15 0.87 16.56
CA SER A 142 4.15 -0.19 16.67
C SER A 142 2.71 0.29 16.43
N ALA A 143 2.46 1.60 16.52
CA ALA A 143 1.17 2.18 16.17
C ALA A 143 0.89 2.08 14.66
N ALA A 144 -0.37 1.96 14.28
CA ALA A 144 -0.78 2.07 12.86
C ALA A 144 -0.73 3.52 12.39
N PHE A 145 -1.07 4.46 13.27
CA PHE A 145 -0.89 5.89 13.07
C PHE A 145 0.14 6.41 14.08
N ILE A 146 1.30 6.83 13.58
CA ILE A 146 2.44 7.21 14.41
C ILE A 146 2.34 8.70 14.74
N GLU A 147 2.39 9.01 16.03
CA GLU A 147 2.37 10.39 16.57
C GLU A 147 3.52 10.56 17.55
N THR A 148 4.64 11.11 17.07
CA THR A 148 5.75 11.52 17.94
C THR A 148 6.18 12.96 17.60
N PRO A 149 6.89 13.66 18.50
CA PRO A 149 7.27 15.05 18.26
C PRO A 149 8.11 15.28 17.00
N GLU A 150 8.91 14.31 16.62
CA GLU A 150 9.89 14.45 15.52
C GLU A 150 9.55 13.61 14.29
N TYR A 151 8.64 12.65 14.43
CA TYR A 151 8.29 11.69 13.37
C TYR A 151 6.84 11.24 13.50
N GLY A 152 6.13 11.14 12.37
CA GLY A 152 4.75 10.69 12.41
C GLY A 152 4.19 10.35 11.03
N THR A 153 3.00 9.77 11.06
CA THR A 153 2.20 9.53 9.88
C THR A 153 1.66 10.86 9.34
N ARG A 154 1.97 11.17 8.09
CA ARG A 154 1.63 12.45 7.43
C ARG A 154 0.25 12.45 6.79
N GLY A 155 -0.24 11.31 6.42
CA GLY A 155 -1.52 11.18 5.76
C GLY A 155 -1.97 9.74 5.67
N THR A 156 -3.25 9.56 5.37
CA THR A 156 -3.88 8.26 5.17
C THR A 156 -4.71 8.33 3.89
N THR A 157 -4.40 7.47 2.93
CA THR A 157 -5.13 7.37 1.67
C THR A 157 -5.92 6.08 1.65
N ALA A 158 -7.19 6.17 1.31
CA ALA A 158 -8.04 5.02 1.01
C ALA A 158 -8.38 5.01 -0.49
N LEU A 159 -8.22 3.86 -1.13
CA LEU A 159 -8.58 3.63 -2.52
C LEU A 159 -9.53 2.44 -2.58
N ARG A 160 -10.63 2.62 -3.28
CA ARG A 160 -11.59 1.55 -3.55
C ARG A 160 -11.81 1.45 -5.04
N VAL A 161 -11.66 0.25 -5.56
CA VAL A 161 -11.96 -0.07 -6.96
C VAL A 161 -13.07 -1.09 -6.99
N THR A 162 -14.13 -0.79 -7.73
CA THR A 162 -15.28 -1.67 -7.92
C THR A 162 -15.55 -1.83 -9.39
N ALA A 163 -15.86 -3.06 -9.81
CA ALA A 163 -16.27 -3.34 -11.18
C ALA A 163 -17.80 -3.62 -11.22
N LEU A 164 -18.49 -2.94 -12.13
CA LEU A 164 -19.90 -3.16 -12.42
C LEU A 164 -20.06 -3.32 -13.94
N GLY A 165 -20.15 -4.54 -14.41
CA GLY A 165 -20.07 -4.85 -15.85
C GLY A 165 -18.72 -4.42 -16.42
N ASP A 166 -18.75 -3.62 -17.49
CA ASP A 166 -17.57 -3.12 -18.18
C ASP A 166 -17.03 -1.81 -17.58
N ILE A 167 -17.66 -1.28 -16.55
CA ILE A 167 -17.25 -0.04 -15.89
C ILE A 167 -16.48 -0.39 -14.61
N VAL A 168 -15.29 0.16 -14.47
CA VAL A 168 -14.51 0.14 -13.25
C VAL A 168 -14.60 1.51 -12.59
N ASN A 169 -15.23 1.59 -11.43
CA ASN A 169 -15.28 2.80 -10.62
C ASN A 169 -14.10 2.82 -9.65
N VAL A 170 -13.33 3.89 -9.69
CA VAL A 170 -12.23 4.17 -8.77
C VAL A 170 -12.62 5.33 -7.88
N ALA A 171 -12.62 5.11 -6.58
CA ALA A 171 -12.87 6.15 -5.59
C ALA A 171 -11.67 6.25 -4.65
N VAL A 172 -11.18 7.46 -4.44
CA VAL A 172 -10.01 7.78 -3.61
C VAL A 172 -10.38 8.85 -2.60
N ALA A 173 -9.95 8.67 -1.36
CA ALA A 173 -9.98 9.73 -0.36
C ALA A 173 -8.65 9.75 0.38
N GLU A 174 -8.18 10.95 0.69
CA GLU A 174 -6.98 11.18 1.47
C GLU A 174 -7.28 12.15 2.60
N ARG A 175 -6.84 11.80 3.79
CA ARG A 175 -6.82 12.69 4.95
C ARG A 175 -5.37 12.97 5.30
N SER A 176 -4.96 14.21 5.13
CA SER A 176 -3.59 14.67 5.33
C SER A 176 -3.48 15.54 6.58
N ASP A 177 -2.36 15.46 7.26
CA ASP A 177 -1.99 16.28 8.40
C ASP A 177 -1.13 17.47 7.99
N ASP A 178 -0.94 17.67 6.70
CA ASP A 178 -0.10 18.72 6.11
C ASP A 178 -0.89 19.51 5.07
N ASN A 179 -0.94 20.81 5.25
CA ASN A 179 -1.54 21.76 4.31
C ASN A 179 -0.60 22.15 3.15
N GLY A 180 0.52 21.47 2.99
CA GLY A 180 1.56 21.80 2.01
C GLY A 180 2.56 22.86 2.49
N SER A 181 2.43 23.37 3.72
CA SER A 181 3.35 24.35 4.30
C SER A 181 4.51 23.71 5.09
N HIS A 182 4.63 22.38 5.06
CA HIS A 182 5.53 21.57 5.86
C HIS A 182 5.37 21.71 7.39
N ARG A 183 4.29 22.32 7.84
CA ARG A 183 3.91 22.34 9.24
C ARG A 183 2.86 21.27 9.49
N ILE A 184 3.10 20.43 10.50
CA ILE A 184 2.07 19.52 11.01
C ILE A 184 1.01 20.42 11.63
N VAL A 185 -0.14 20.50 10.98
CA VAL A 185 -1.36 21.06 11.54
C VAL A 185 -2.09 19.90 12.20
N ARG A 186 -3.24 20.12 12.79
CA ARG A 186 -3.97 19.04 13.48
C ARG A 186 -4.19 17.84 12.58
N PRO A 187 -3.97 16.61 13.08
CA PRO A 187 -4.22 15.39 12.32
C PRO A 187 -5.61 15.37 11.68
N GLY A 188 -5.65 15.24 10.35
CA GLY A 188 -6.89 15.10 9.61
C GLY A 188 -7.61 16.39 9.23
N ASP A 189 -6.96 17.55 9.35
CA ASP A 189 -7.57 18.85 9.00
C ASP A 189 -7.79 19.01 7.47
N PHE A 190 -7.12 18.20 6.64
CA PHE A 190 -7.23 18.28 5.18
C PHE A 190 -7.74 16.96 4.62
N GLU A 191 -8.93 17.01 4.07
CA GLU A 191 -9.53 15.87 3.37
C GLU A 191 -9.79 16.23 1.90
N ARG A 192 -9.40 15.30 1.03
CA ARG A 192 -9.68 15.39 -0.41
C ARG A 192 -10.22 14.05 -0.87
N SER A 193 -11.24 14.09 -1.70
CA SER A 193 -11.78 12.89 -2.34
C SER A 193 -12.11 13.16 -3.79
N PHE A 194 -11.99 12.13 -4.61
CA PHE A 194 -12.42 12.14 -5.99
C PHE A 194 -12.80 10.72 -6.42
N ALA A 195 -13.63 10.62 -7.45
CA ALA A 195 -14.00 9.37 -8.07
C ALA A 195 -14.05 9.55 -9.59
N PHE A 196 -13.72 8.48 -10.31
CA PHE A 196 -13.79 8.44 -11.77
C PHE A 196 -14.09 7.02 -12.23
N ASN A 197 -14.58 6.92 -13.46
CA ASN A 197 -14.80 5.64 -14.11
C ASN A 197 -13.74 5.38 -15.17
N VAL A 198 -13.35 4.11 -15.27
CA VAL A 198 -12.50 3.61 -16.35
C VAL A 198 -13.34 2.60 -17.13
N GLU A 199 -13.50 2.81 -18.42
CA GLU A 199 -14.11 1.84 -19.31
C GLU A 199 -13.14 0.68 -19.55
N ARG A 200 -13.61 -0.55 -19.49
CA ARG A 200 -12.82 -1.69 -19.93
C ARG A 200 -12.69 -1.65 -21.45
N GLU A 201 -11.49 -1.50 -21.96
CA GLU A 201 -11.25 -1.90 -23.33
C GLU A 201 -11.46 -3.42 -23.41
N VAL A 202 -12.46 -3.81 -24.18
CA VAL A 202 -12.71 -5.22 -24.52
C VAL A 202 -11.60 -5.60 -25.50
N VAL A 203 -10.63 -6.34 -25.03
CA VAL A 203 -9.57 -6.95 -25.85
C VAL A 203 -10.10 -8.27 -26.42
#